data_a85ccaaa81a6d68c6231fc575568b364
#
_entry.id   a85ccaaa81a6d68c6231fc575568b364
#
_cell.length_a   1.000
_cell.length_b   1.000
_cell.length_c   1.000
_cell.angle_alpha   90.00
_cell.angle_beta   90.00
_cell.angle_gamma   90.00
#
_symmetry.space_group_name_H-M   'P 1'
#
loop_
_entity.id
_entity.type
_entity.pdbx_description
1 polymer ?
#
loop_
_entity_poly.entity_id
_entity_poly.type
_entity_poly.pdbx_seq_one_letter_code
_entity_poly.pdbx_strand_id
1 'polypeptide(L)'
;MKTEALFETTAKPVEMKRSDWLLGVIGILKPRETSLLVFIGFCSAVVAGGGHPEVGNLGLALVAITLGSAGANGLTNYLDRRVDGRMQRTIRRALPSGLVKPPEKVLPLILALLIAGLALAWLLHPLAFVAGLVGTIAAVIARKTWATHILGGVSGAAPVAVGWLAIDHSPGLPLLLLALLIMVWVPIHVWSLMMAYREDYLKAGVNMFPVTRPVSQSIKVFPVLSAALYGLSIGLWQAAGFGWFYFALANVLGLAVFLASLRLLKTGVNRDAWRVYKLSAYPYLGLIFLAMCIDLWL
;
A
#
# COMPACT_ATOMS: atom_id res chain seq x y z
N MET A 1 -11.42 -26.56 -52.49
CA MET A 1 -12.05 -25.21 -52.61
C MET A 1 -13.36 -25.23 -51.87
N LYS A 2 -13.61 -24.25 -51.00
CA LYS A 2 -14.76 -24.03 -50.09
C LYS A 2 -14.55 -24.66 -48.69
N THR A 3 -13.88 -23.93 -47.79
CA THR A 3 -14.22 -23.88 -46.32
C THR A 3 -13.31 -22.84 -45.63
N GLU A 4 -13.38 -21.58 -46.06
CA GLU A 4 -12.77 -20.44 -45.37
C GLU A 4 -13.71 -19.25 -45.43
N ALA A 5 -14.86 -19.34 -44.74
CA ALA A 5 -15.75 -18.19 -44.56
C ALA A 5 -16.79 -18.49 -43.47
N LEU A 6 -16.42 -18.57 -42.21
CA LEU A 6 -17.37 -18.66 -41.13
C LEU A 6 -16.74 -18.35 -39.75
N PHE A 7 -16.06 -17.21 -39.60
CA PHE A 7 -15.79 -16.62 -38.24
C PHE A 7 -15.45 -15.11 -38.32
N GLU A 8 -16.14 -14.37 -39.18
CA GLU A 8 -16.28 -12.95 -38.98
C GLU A 8 -17.51 -12.70 -38.09
N THR A 9 -17.38 -12.96 -36.82
CA THR A 9 -18.27 -12.37 -35.82
C THR A 9 -17.94 -10.88 -35.75
N THR A 10 -18.64 -10.09 -36.54
CA THR A 10 -18.74 -8.63 -36.39
C THR A 10 -19.45 -8.32 -35.07
N ALA A 11 -18.74 -8.50 -33.96
CA ALA A 11 -19.14 -7.93 -32.68
C ALA A 11 -19.13 -6.41 -32.89
N LYS A 12 -20.33 -5.79 -32.99
CA LYS A 12 -20.45 -4.33 -32.98
C LYS A 12 -19.59 -3.78 -31.87
N PRO A 13 -18.80 -2.71 -32.07
CA PRO A 13 -18.08 -2.07 -31.00
C PRO A 13 -19.12 -1.68 -29.95
N VAL A 14 -19.01 -2.24 -28.74
CA VAL A 14 -19.83 -1.82 -27.61
C VAL A 14 -19.48 -0.35 -27.40
N GLU A 15 -20.41 0.55 -27.70
CA GLU A 15 -20.24 1.99 -27.43
C GLU A 15 -20.00 2.14 -25.93
N MET A 16 -18.76 2.41 -25.58
CA MET A 16 -18.33 2.58 -24.21
C MET A 16 -18.93 3.87 -23.67
N LYS A 17 -19.80 3.79 -22.66
CA LYS A 17 -20.36 4.96 -22.01
C LYS A 17 -19.24 5.79 -21.37
N ARG A 18 -19.34 7.11 -21.50
CA ARG A 18 -18.36 8.05 -20.89
C ARG A 18 -18.22 7.83 -19.38
N SER A 19 -19.32 7.42 -18.71
CA SER A 19 -19.31 7.04 -17.29
C SER A 19 -18.36 5.87 -16.98
N ASP A 20 -18.35 4.83 -17.83
CA ASP A 20 -17.54 3.63 -17.60
C ASP A 20 -16.05 3.94 -17.77
N TRP A 21 -15.74 4.80 -18.74
CA TRP A 21 -14.37 5.30 -18.92
C TRP A 21 -13.90 6.11 -17.72
N LEU A 22 -14.71 7.04 -17.18
CA LEU A 22 -14.38 7.83 -15.99
C LEU A 22 -14.17 6.94 -14.76
N LEU A 23 -15.06 5.98 -14.53
CA LEU A 23 -14.92 4.99 -13.45
C LEU A 23 -13.64 4.15 -13.62
N GLY A 24 -13.31 3.80 -14.87
CA GLY A 24 -12.06 3.15 -15.21
C GLY A 24 -10.82 3.97 -14.82
N VAL A 25 -10.82 5.26 -15.18
CA VAL A 25 -9.72 6.19 -14.81
C VAL A 25 -9.59 6.32 -13.29
N ILE A 26 -10.70 6.51 -12.57
CA ILE A 26 -10.70 6.55 -11.10
C ILE A 26 -10.14 5.24 -10.54
N GLY A 27 -10.56 4.10 -11.08
CA GLY A 27 -10.06 2.79 -10.65
C GLY A 27 -8.55 2.59 -10.85
N ILE A 28 -7.94 3.26 -11.85
CA ILE A 28 -6.49 3.24 -12.07
C ILE A 28 -5.75 3.93 -10.91
N LEU A 29 -6.31 4.97 -10.33
CA LEU A 29 -5.74 5.73 -9.21
C LEU A 29 -5.85 5.00 -7.86
N LYS A 30 -6.52 3.83 -7.81
CA LYS A 30 -6.71 2.98 -6.62
C LYS A 30 -7.25 3.76 -5.41
N PRO A 31 -8.46 4.28 -5.46
CA PRO A 31 -8.99 5.16 -4.41
C PRO A 31 -9.00 4.51 -3.01
N ARG A 32 -9.24 3.20 -2.91
CA ARG A 32 -9.23 2.49 -1.62
C ARG A 32 -7.84 2.44 -0.99
N GLU A 33 -6.82 2.11 -1.78
CA GLU A 33 -5.43 2.08 -1.34
C GLU A 33 -4.93 3.49 -1.05
N THR A 34 -5.29 4.47 -1.90
CA THR A 34 -4.96 5.88 -1.70
C THR A 34 -5.58 6.42 -0.41
N SER A 35 -6.85 6.12 -0.11
CA SER A 35 -7.48 6.59 1.14
C SER A 35 -6.81 6.02 2.39
N LEU A 36 -6.33 4.78 2.35
CA LEU A 36 -5.56 4.22 3.46
C LEU A 36 -4.21 4.95 3.64
N LEU A 37 -3.52 5.27 2.55
CA LEU A 37 -2.26 6.02 2.60
C LEU A 37 -2.47 7.44 3.15
N VAL A 38 -3.55 8.10 2.75
CA VAL A 38 -3.95 9.40 3.30
C VAL A 38 -4.25 9.30 4.80
N PHE A 39 -4.97 8.26 5.21
CA PHE A 39 -5.31 8.02 6.62
C PHE A 39 -4.06 7.82 7.49
N ILE A 40 -3.11 6.98 7.09
CA ILE A 40 -1.88 6.78 7.86
C ILE A 40 -1.00 8.03 7.88
N GLY A 41 -0.98 8.79 6.78
CA GLY A 41 -0.31 10.09 6.72
C GLY A 41 -0.97 11.14 7.63
N PHE A 42 -2.30 11.17 7.68
CA PHE A 42 -3.07 11.99 8.62
C PHE A 42 -2.71 11.64 10.07
N CYS A 43 -2.79 10.37 10.46
CA CYS A 43 -2.47 9.96 11.82
C CYS A 43 -1.01 10.30 12.19
N SER A 44 -0.08 10.12 11.24
CA SER A 44 1.32 10.52 11.45
C SER A 44 1.48 12.01 11.68
N ALA A 45 0.76 12.86 10.93
CA ALA A 45 0.74 14.31 11.13
C ALA A 45 0.13 14.70 12.49
N VAL A 46 -0.94 14.01 12.93
CA VAL A 46 -1.53 14.23 14.26
C VAL A 46 -0.53 13.88 15.37
N VAL A 47 0.18 12.76 15.23
CA VAL A 47 1.21 12.35 16.20
C VAL A 47 2.36 13.37 16.23
N ALA A 48 2.83 13.83 15.07
CA ALA A 48 3.88 14.84 14.95
C ALA A 48 3.50 16.16 15.62
N GLY A 49 2.22 16.53 15.56
CA GLY A 49 1.67 17.73 16.22
C GLY A 49 1.22 17.53 17.67
N GLY A 50 1.56 16.41 18.31
CA GLY A 50 1.15 16.11 19.69
C GLY A 50 -0.37 16.15 19.90
N GLY A 51 -1.15 15.69 18.92
CA GLY A 51 -2.61 15.71 18.92
C GLY A 51 -3.23 16.98 18.31
N HIS A 52 -2.48 18.06 18.15
CA HIS A 52 -2.97 19.39 17.72
C HIS A 52 -2.14 19.97 16.56
N PRO A 53 -2.06 19.28 15.39
CA PRO A 53 -1.30 19.80 14.26
C PRO A 53 -1.91 21.13 13.75
N GLU A 54 -1.07 21.98 13.18
CA GLU A 54 -1.52 23.20 12.52
C GLU A 54 -2.43 22.82 11.33
N VAL A 55 -3.67 23.37 11.31
CA VAL A 55 -4.74 22.94 10.41
C VAL A 55 -4.41 23.20 8.93
N GLY A 56 -3.74 24.32 8.61
CA GLY A 56 -3.35 24.66 7.25
C GLY A 56 -2.33 23.67 6.69
N ASN A 57 -1.27 23.39 7.45
CA ASN A 57 -0.23 22.43 7.06
C ASN A 57 -0.80 21.00 6.99
N LEU A 58 -1.67 20.63 7.93
CA LEU A 58 -2.38 19.34 7.88
C LEU A 58 -3.20 19.21 6.58
N GLY A 59 -4.01 20.23 6.26
CA GLY A 59 -4.82 20.24 5.04
C GLY A 59 -3.97 20.10 3.77
N LEU A 60 -2.90 20.88 3.66
CA LEU A 60 -1.96 20.81 2.54
C LEU A 60 -1.25 19.45 2.46
N ALA A 61 -0.85 18.88 3.61
CA ALA A 61 -0.24 17.55 3.67
C ALA A 61 -1.18 16.46 3.16
N LEU A 62 -2.46 16.49 3.56
CA LEU A 62 -3.46 15.54 3.07
C LEU A 62 -3.68 15.65 1.57
N VAL A 63 -3.73 16.86 1.02
CA VAL A 63 -3.82 17.08 -0.43
C VAL A 63 -2.56 16.55 -1.11
N ALA A 64 -1.37 16.87 -0.62
CA ALA A 64 -0.10 16.40 -1.16
C ALA A 64 -0.01 14.87 -1.19
N ILE A 65 -0.36 14.21 -0.07
CA ILE A 65 -0.38 12.74 0.04
C ILE A 65 -1.43 12.15 -0.90
N THR A 66 -2.61 12.74 -1.00
CA THR A 66 -3.68 12.26 -1.89
C THR A 66 -3.24 12.29 -3.35
N LEU A 67 -2.74 13.43 -3.83
CA LEU A 67 -2.30 13.59 -5.21
C LEU A 67 -1.08 12.72 -5.52
N GLY A 68 -0.06 12.75 -4.65
CA GLY A 68 1.16 11.96 -4.81
C GLY A 68 0.88 10.45 -4.80
N SER A 69 0.07 9.96 -3.86
CA SER A 69 -0.29 8.54 -3.77
C SER A 69 -1.18 8.09 -4.93
N ALA A 70 -2.16 8.90 -5.36
CA ALA A 70 -2.98 8.61 -6.53
C ALA A 70 -2.13 8.55 -7.80
N GLY A 71 -1.22 9.51 -7.99
CA GLY A 71 -0.27 9.53 -9.10
C GLY A 71 0.66 8.31 -9.10
N ALA A 72 1.29 7.98 -7.96
CA ALA A 72 2.17 6.82 -7.82
C ALA A 72 1.41 5.49 -8.05
N ASN A 73 0.20 5.34 -7.50
CA ASN A 73 -0.68 4.20 -7.73
C ASN A 73 -1.09 4.08 -9.20
N GLY A 74 -1.43 5.20 -9.85
CA GLY A 74 -1.74 5.25 -11.26
C GLY A 74 -0.55 4.82 -12.12
N LEU A 75 0.65 5.34 -11.83
CA LEU A 75 1.87 5.01 -12.55
C LEU A 75 2.22 3.52 -12.42
N THR A 76 2.16 2.96 -11.20
CA THR A 76 2.41 1.53 -10.99
C THR A 76 1.37 0.66 -11.72
N ASN A 77 0.08 1.03 -11.72
CA ASN A 77 -0.95 0.34 -12.51
C ASN A 77 -0.66 0.38 -14.01
N TYR A 78 -0.24 1.55 -14.53
CA TYR A 78 0.13 1.68 -15.93
C TYR A 78 1.31 0.78 -16.30
N LEU A 79 2.36 0.79 -15.48
CA LEU A 79 3.55 0.00 -15.70
C LEU A 79 3.30 -1.51 -15.59
N ASP A 80 2.42 -1.94 -14.66
CA ASP A 80 2.10 -3.34 -14.38
C ASP A 80 1.01 -3.92 -15.30
N ARG A 81 0.38 -3.13 -16.18
CA ARG A 81 -0.80 -3.53 -16.98
C ARG A 81 -0.65 -4.84 -17.74
N ARG A 82 0.56 -5.13 -18.25
CA ARG A 82 0.83 -6.37 -18.99
C ARG A 82 0.85 -7.60 -18.07
N VAL A 83 1.43 -7.49 -16.89
CA VAL A 83 1.46 -8.57 -15.90
C VAL A 83 0.09 -8.76 -15.27
N ASP A 84 -0.60 -7.66 -14.96
CA ASP A 84 -1.97 -7.67 -14.44
C ASP A 84 -2.96 -8.36 -15.40
N GLY A 85 -2.73 -8.25 -16.71
CA GLY A 85 -3.53 -8.95 -17.73
C GLY A 85 -3.35 -10.48 -17.78
N ARG A 86 -2.31 -11.01 -17.13
CA ARG A 86 -2.05 -12.46 -17.03
C ARG A 86 -2.60 -13.07 -15.72
N MET A 87 -3.08 -12.24 -14.78
CA MET A 87 -3.54 -12.66 -13.47
C MET A 87 -5.06 -12.64 -13.41
N GLN A 88 -5.69 -13.73 -12.98
CA GLN A 88 -7.16 -13.84 -12.84
C GLN A 88 -7.74 -12.76 -11.92
N ARG A 89 -7.01 -12.43 -10.85
CA ARG A 89 -7.41 -11.40 -9.89
C ARG A 89 -7.43 -9.99 -10.47
N THR A 90 -6.58 -9.67 -11.45
CA THR A 90 -6.37 -8.30 -11.93
C THR A 90 -6.71 -8.08 -13.40
N ILE A 91 -7.02 -9.13 -14.16
CA ILE A 91 -7.36 -9.06 -15.60
C ILE A 91 -8.55 -8.12 -15.88
N ARG A 92 -9.47 -7.97 -14.92
CA ARG A 92 -10.65 -7.10 -15.04
C ARG A 92 -10.39 -5.62 -14.70
N ARG A 93 -9.16 -5.26 -14.32
CA ARG A 93 -8.80 -3.85 -14.08
C ARG A 93 -8.90 -3.04 -15.36
N ALA A 94 -9.12 -1.72 -15.25
CA ALA A 94 -9.41 -0.84 -16.38
C ALA A 94 -8.36 -0.87 -17.51
N LEU A 95 -7.06 -0.94 -17.19
CA LEU A 95 -6.00 -1.00 -18.19
C LEU A 95 -5.85 -2.40 -18.81
N PRO A 96 -5.74 -3.51 -18.03
CA PRO A 96 -5.67 -4.86 -18.59
C PRO A 96 -6.89 -5.25 -19.41
N SER A 97 -8.10 -4.89 -18.97
CA SER A 97 -9.35 -5.20 -19.69
C SER A 97 -9.54 -4.38 -20.97
N GLY A 98 -8.74 -3.32 -21.13
CA GLY A 98 -8.88 -2.40 -22.26
C GLY A 98 -10.05 -1.44 -22.16
N LEU A 99 -10.64 -1.25 -20.96
CA LEU A 99 -11.65 -0.24 -20.69
C LEU A 99 -11.10 1.20 -20.95
N VAL A 100 -9.80 1.39 -20.73
CA VAL A 100 -9.11 2.64 -21.06
C VAL A 100 -8.11 2.36 -22.18
N LYS A 101 -8.44 2.83 -23.40
CA LYS A 101 -7.62 2.67 -24.62
C LYS A 101 -7.48 4.02 -25.35
N PRO A 102 -6.30 4.33 -25.90
CA PRO A 102 -5.02 3.69 -25.58
C PRO A 102 -4.60 3.98 -24.13
N PRO A 103 -3.82 3.09 -23.49
CA PRO A 103 -3.47 3.22 -22.08
C PRO A 103 -2.64 4.48 -21.77
N GLU A 104 -1.95 5.03 -22.74
CA GLU A 104 -1.15 6.25 -22.65
C GLU A 104 -2.00 7.51 -22.33
N LYS A 105 -3.30 7.50 -22.63
CA LYS A 105 -4.21 8.62 -22.37
C LYS A 105 -4.29 9.00 -20.88
N VAL A 106 -3.96 8.08 -19.97
CA VAL A 106 -3.99 8.39 -18.53
C VAL A 106 -2.67 8.96 -18.02
N LEU A 107 -1.56 8.86 -18.78
CA LEU A 107 -0.25 9.32 -18.33
C LEU A 107 -0.21 10.83 -17.99
N PRO A 108 -0.78 11.74 -18.80
CA PRO A 108 -0.77 13.16 -18.45
C PRO A 108 -1.43 13.44 -17.09
N LEU A 109 -2.58 12.81 -16.81
CA LEU A 109 -3.25 12.94 -15.53
C LEU A 109 -2.39 12.37 -14.38
N ILE A 110 -1.85 11.16 -14.55
CA ILE A 110 -1.01 10.50 -13.55
C ILE A 110 0.21 11.36 -13.20
N LEU A 111 0.90 11.88 -14.22
CA LEU A 111 2.07 12.72 -14.02
C LEU A 111 1.71 14.07 -13.40
N ALA A 112 0.61 14.69 -13.82
CA ALA A 112 0.13 15.94 -13.22
C ALA A 112 -0.19 15.78 -11.73
N LEU A 113 -0.87 14.70 -11.34
CA LEU A 113 -1.17 14.38 -9.93
C LEU A 113 0.13 14.16 -9.13
N LEU A 114 1.07 13.41 -9.68
CA LEU A 114 2.33 13.12 -9.02
C LEU A 114 3.17 14.39 -8.83
N ILE A 115 3.33 15.20 -9.88
CA ILE A 115 4.08 16.45 -9.82
C ILE A 115 3.41 17.43 -8.85
N ALA A 116 2.09 17.57 -8.89
CA ALA A 116 1.37 18.44 -7.97
C ALA A 116 1.52 17.99 -6.52
N GLY A 117 1.43 16.68 -6.24
CA GLY A 117 1.65 16.14 -4.89
C GLY A 117 3.07 16.41 -4.37
N LEU A 118 4.09 16.20 -5.22
CA LEU A 118 5.49 16.48 -4.87
C LEU A 118 5.75 18.00 -4.72
N ALA A 119 5.16 18.84 -5.56
CA ALA A 119 5.28 20.28 -5.43
C ALA A 119 4.68 20.80 -4.12
N LEU A 120 3.50 20.31 -3.73
CA LEU A 120 2.90 20.64 -2.43
C LEU A 120 3.75 20.13 -1.25
N ALA A 121 4.32 18.94 -1.35
CA ALA A 121 5.22 18.42 -0.32
C ALA A 121 6.49 19.30 -0.19
N TRP A 122 7.03 19.83 -1.31
CA TRP A 122 8.12 20.79 -1.30
C TRP A 122 7.75 22.12 -0.62
N LEU A 123 6.54 22.64 -0.90
CA LEU A 123 6.05 23.88 -0.26
C LEU A 123 5.86 23.71 1.24
N LEU A 124 5.52 22.50 1.72
CA LEU A 124 5.42 22.21 3.14
C LEU A 124 6.81 22.13 3.80
N HIS A 125 7.68 21.26 3.29
CA HIS A 125 9.05 21.14 3.75
C HIS A 125 9.92 20.32 2.77
N PRO A 126 11.19 20.69 2.53
CA PRO A 126 12.08 19.93 1.64
C PRO A 126 12.24 18.45 1.99
N LEU A 127 12.25 18.09 3.29
CA LEU A 127 12.32 16.69 3.71
C LEU A 127 11.03 15.92 3.40
N ALA A 128 9.85 16.57 3.45
CA ALA A 128 8.59 15.97 3.03
C ALA A 128 8.60 15.65 1.52
N PHE A 129 9.13 16.57 0.71
CA PHE A 129 9.36 16.32 -0.72
C PHE A 129 10.31 15.14 -0.95
N VAL A 130 11.45 15.10 -0.26
CA VAL A 130 12.43 14.00 -0.38
C VAL A 130 11.77 12.68 -0.01
N ALA A 131 11.00 12.62 1.07
CA ALA A 131 10.26 11.41 1.47
C ALA A 131 9.27 10.96 0.40
N GLY A 132 8.47 11.88 -0.17
CA GLY A 132 7.53 11.59 -1.26
C GLY A 132 8.22 11.13 -2.53
N LEU A 133 9.33 11.78 -2.91
CA LEU A 133 10.13 11.41 -4.09
C LEU A 133 10.77 10.03 -3.95
N VAL A 134 11.42 9.77 -2.82
CA VAL A 134 12.03 8.46 -2.50
C VAL A 134 10.96 7.37 -2.50
N GLY A 135 9.80 7.61 -1.88
CA GLY A 135 8.68 6.67 -1.89
C GLY A 135 8.15 6.37 -3.29
N THR A 136 8.06 7.39 -4.14
CA THR A 136 7.63 7.24 -5.54
C THR A 136 8.64 6.43 -6.36
N ILE A 137 9.93 6.75 -6.27
CA ILE A 137 11.00 6.00 -6.95
C ILE A 137 11.00 4.55 -6.45
N ALA A 138 10.89 4.34 -5.14
CA ALA A 138 10.80 3.02 -4.54
C ALA A 138 9.59 2.23 -5.08
N ALA A 139 8.41 2.86 -5.20
CA ALA A 139 7.21 2.23 -5.76
C ALA A 139 7.42 1.77 -7.21
N VAL A 140 8.06 2.60 -8.04
CA VAL A 140 8.33 2.29 -9.45
C VAL A 140 9.33 1.14 -9.59
N ILE A 141 10.41 1.13 -8.80
CA ILE A 141 11.43 0.07 -8.84
C ILE A 141 10.89 -1.23 -8.23
N ALA A 142 10.11 -1.13 -7.14
CA ALA A 142 9.60 -2.28 -6.39
C ALA A 142 8.67 -3.18 -7.22
N ARG A 143 7.85 -2.59 -8.13
CA ARG A 143 6.74 -3.29 -8.85
C ARG A 143 7.05 -4.72 -9.28
N LYS A 144 6.46 -5.70 -8.55
CA LYS A 144 6.51 -7.14 -8.87
C LYS A 144 7.91 -7.67 -9.23
N THR A 145 8.94 -7.06 -8.64
CA THR A 145 10.34 -7.49 -8.73
C THR A 145 10.84 -7.93 -7.35
N TRP A 146 12.02 -8.53 -7.28
CA TRP A 146 12.66 -8.87 -6.00
C TRP A 146 12.86 -7.64 -5.09
N ALA A 147 13.02 -6.46 -5.66
CA ALA A 147 13.17 -5.20 -4.94
C ALA A 147 11.93 -4.83 -4.09
N THR A 148 10.74 -5.42 -4.37
CA THR A 148 9.53 -5.24 -3.56
C THR A 148 9.75 -5.61 -2.10
N HIS A 149 10.68 -6.49 -1.80
CA HIS A 149 10.94 -6.94 -0.43
C HIS A 149 11.38 -5.80 0.51
N ILE A 150 12.11 -4.84 0.00
CA ILE A 150 12.60 -3.68 0.77
C ILE A 150 11.90 -2.40 0.31
N LEU A 151 11.95 -2.12 -1.00
CA LEU A 151 11.45 -0.86 -1.56
C LEU A 151 9.92 -0.73 -1.46
N GLY A 152 9.19 -1.86 -1.41
CA GLY A 152 7.76 -1.84 -1.13
C GLY A 152 7.44 -1.25 0.25
N GLY A 153 8.26 -1.58 1.26
CA GLY A 153 8.17 -0.99 2.59
C GLY A 153 8.50 0.51 2.60
N VAL A 154 9.57 0.90 1.92
CA VAL A 154 9.97 2.32 1.77
C VAL A 154 8.86 3.13 1.11
N SER A 155 8.28 2.61 0.02
CA SER A 155 7.14 3.24 -0.66
C SER A 155 5.91 3.36 0.25
N GLY A 156 5.60 2.32 1.02
CA GLY A 156 4.48 2.32 1.97
C GLY A 156 4.67 3.29 3.14
N ALA A 157 5.92 3.54 3.57
CA ALA A 157 6.25 4.46 4.65
C ALA A 157 6.25 5.94 4.21
N ALA A 158 6.34 6.23 2.91
CA ALA A 158 6.43 7.60 2.41
C ALA A 158 5.27 8.51 2.84
N PRO A 159 3.98 8.11 2.79
CA PRO A 159 2.88 8.93 3.28
C PRO A 159 3.00 9.28 4.77
N VAL A 160 3.49 8.34 5.59
CA VAL A 160 3.75 8.56 7.02
C VAL A 160 4.84 9.62 7.20
N ALA A 161 5.95 9.50 6.46
CA ALA A 161 7.05 10.45 6.53
C ALA A 161 6.63 11.85 6.01
N VAL A 162 5.86 11.92 4.91
CA VAL A 162 5.33 13.19 4.39
C VAL A 162 4.41 13.84 5.41
N GLY A 163 3.48 13.08 6.01
CA GLY A 163 2.55 13.59 7.02
C GLY A 163 3.28 14.13 8.25
N TRP A 164 4.26 13.39 8.77
CA TRP A 164 5.09 13.84 9.91
C TRP A 164 5.85 15.12 9.58
N LEU A 165 6.66 15.08 8.51
CA LEU A 165 7.58 16.15 8.14
C LEU A 165 6.89 17.43 7.64
N ALA A 166 5.61 17.36 7.34
CA ALA A 166 4.79 18.53 7.06
C ALA A 166 4.43 19.33 8.32
N ILE A 167 4.52 18.71 9.51
CA ILE A 167 4.13 19.31 10.81
C ILE A 167 5.36 19.50 11.68
N ASP A 168 6.11 18.42 11.95
CA ASP A 168 7.38 18.47 12.67
C ASP A 168 8.53 18.18 11.69
N HIS A 169 9.33 19.17 11.46
CA HIS A 169 10.45 19.11 10.50
C HIS A 169 11.64 18.28 11.01
N SER A 170 11.57 17.81 12.26
CA SER A 170 12.65 17.06 12.90
C SER A 170 12.36 15.55 12.83
N PRO A 171 13.16 14.78 12.08
CA PRO A 171 13.02 13.32 12.08
C PRO A 171 13.51 12.76 13.43
N GLY A 172 12.56 12.40 14.30
CA GLY A 172 12.84 11.81 15.61
C GLY A 172 12.67 10.28 15.63
N LEU A 173 12.95 9.68 16.80
CA LEU A 173 12.74 8.24 17.02
C LEU A 173 11.31 7.78 16.73
N PRO A 174 10.24 8.53 17.08
CA PRO A 174 8.88 8.11 16.76
C PRO A 174 8.64 7.99 15.25
N LEU A 175 9.12 8.94 14.42
CA LEU A 175 9.01 8.84 12.97
C LEU A 175 9.75 7.62 12.42
N LEU A 176 10.98 7.36 12.92
CA LEU A 176 11.74 6.17 12.53
C LEU A 176 10.96 4.88 12.84
N LEU A 177 10.40 4.76 14.04
CA LEU A 177 9.63 3.58 14.43
C LEU A 177 8.34 3.43 13.63
N LEU A 178 7.64 4.54 13.32
CA LEU A 178 6.47 4.53 12.43
C LEU A 178 6.84 4.05 11.02
N ALA A 179 7.93 4.56 10.46
CA ALA A 179 8.42 4.12 9.15
C ALA A 179 8.80 2.64 9.16
N LEU A 180 9.54 2.18 10.17
CA LEU A 180 9.91 0.77 10.34
C LEU A 180 8.69 -0.13 10.53
N LEU A 181 7.67 0.33 11.28
CA LEU A 181 6.42 -0.41 11.45
C LEU A 181 5.75 -0.68 10.09
N ILE A 182 5.66 0.34 9.23
CA ILE A 182 5.13 0.16 7.86
C ILE A 182 6.05 -0.73 7.02
N MET A 183 7.37 -0.56 7.11
CA MET A 183 8.33 -1.37 6.34
C MET A 183 8.25 -2.86 6.71
N VAL A 184 7.99 -3.19 7.96
CA VAL A 184 7.79 -4.58 8.42
C VAL A 184 6.37 -5.07 8.12
N TRP A 185 5.37 -4.19 8.21
CA TRP A 185 3.98 -4.51 7.91
C TRP A 185 3.77 -4.86 6.43
N VAL A 186 4.38 -4.12 5.50
CA VAL A 186 4.20 -4.35 4.05
C VAL A 186 4.51 -5.79 3.63
N PRO A 187 5.66 -6.40 3.96
CA PRO A 187 5.90 -7.79 3.59
C PRO A 187 4.91 -8.77 4.25
N ILE A 188 4.50 -8.59 5.49
CA ILE A 188 3.49 -9.44 6.11
C ILE A 188 2.21 -9.41 5.29
N HIS A 189 1.74 -8.22 4.94
CA HIS A 189 0.50 -8.01 4.20
C HIS A 189 0.59 -8.50 2.75
N VAL A 190 1.61 -8.08 2.02
CA VAL A 190 1.78 -8.42 0.59
C VAL A 190 2.10 -9.89 0.40
N TRP A 191 3.00 -10.46 1.19
CA TRP A 191 3.40 -11.85 1.02
C TRP A 191 2.31 -12.83 1.45
N SER A 192 1.51 -12.50 2.48
CA SER A 192 0.36 -13.33 2.84
C SER A 192 -0.70 -13.34 1.74
N LEU A 193 -0.93 -12.21 1.05
CA LEU A 193 -1.77 -12.15 -0.15
C LEU A 193 -1.18 -13.00 -1.29
N MET A 194 0.12 -12.89 -1.54
CA MET A 194 0.80 -13.67 -2.57
C MET A 194 0.74 -15.17 -2.29
N MET A 195 0.87 -15.58 -1.02
CA MET A 195 0.70 -16.98 -0.62
C MET A 195 -0.73 -17.47 -0.82
N ALA A 196 -1.73 -16.65 -0.51
CA ALA A 196 -3.14 -16.98 -0.71
C ALA A 196 -3.51 -17.16 -2.19
N TYR A 197 -2.86 -16.41 -3.10
CA TYR A 197 -3.05 -16.47 -4.55
C TYR A 197 -1.83 -17.02 -5.30
N ARG A 198 -1.06 -17.89 -4.67
CA ARG A 198 0.23 -18.36 -5.17
C ARG A 198 0.21 -18.86 -6.61
N GLU A 199 -0.78 -19.65 -6.99
CA GLU A 199 -0.91 -20.18 -8.34
C GLU A 199 -1.12 -19.10 -9.40
N ASP A 200 -1.93 -18.07 -9.09
CA ASP A 200 -2.19 -16.95 -9.99
C ASP A 200 -0.92 -16.15 -10.27
N TYR A 201 -0.10 -15.91 -9.23
CA TYR A 201 1.20 -15.25 -9.37
C TYR A 201 2.19 -16.07 -10.21
N LEU A 202 2.27 -17.38 -9.98
CA LEU A 202 3.15 -18.29 -10.76
C LEU A 202 2.74 -18.35 -12.23
N LYS A 203 1.44 -18.48 -12.53
CA LYS A 203 0.89 -18.48 -13.90
C LYS A 203 1.17 -17.17 -14.63
N ALA A 204 1.19 -16.05 -13.91
CA ALA A 204 1.52 -14.74 -14.47
C ALA A 204 3.03 -14.52 -14.71
N GLY A 205 3.89 -15.47 -14.32
CA GLY A 205 5.34 -15.38 -14.47
C GLY A 205 5.99 -14.47 -13.43
N VAL A 206 5.35 -14.24 -12.27
CA VAL A 206 5.91 -13.44 -11.18
C VAL A 206 6.86 -14.30 -10.35
N ASN A 207 8.16 -14.16 -10.62
CA ASN A 207 9.23 -14.94 -10.03
C ASN A 207 9.90 -14.21 -8.86
N MET A 208 9.23 -14.17 -7.70
CA MET A 208 9.76 -13.53 -6.49
C MET A 208 9.33 -14.26 -5.23
N PHE A 209 10.05 -14.05 -4.12
CA PHE A 209 9.60 -14.51 -2.81
C PHE A 209 8.22 -13.90 -2.49
N PRO A 210 7.28 -14.62 -1.87
CA PRO A 210 7.41 -15.99 -1.34
C PRO A 210 6.99 -17.10 -2.32
N VAL A 211 6.53 -16.76 -3.54
CA VAL A 211 5.90 -17.73 -4.45
C VAL A 211 6.89 -18.70 -5.11
N THR A 212 8.14 -18.30 -5.27
CA THR A 212 9.19 -19.14 -5.90
C THR A 212 9.81 -20.18 -4.97
N ARG A 213 9.61 -20.05 -3.65
CA ARG A 213 10.14 -21.00 -2.67
C ARG A 213 9.06 -22.01 -2.28
N PRO A 214 9.45 -23.21 -1.78
CA PRO A 214 8.51 -24.14 -1.17
C PRO A 214 7.69 -23.46 -0.06
N VAL A 215 6.41 -23.80 0.05
CA VAL A 215 5.52 -23.22 1.06
C VAL A 215 6.11 -23.35 2.46
N SER A 216 6.65 -24.52 2.81
CA SER A 216 7.28 -24.81 4.11
C SER A 216 8.44 -23.89 4.47
N GLN A 217 9.13 -23.32 3.47
CA GLN A 217 10.20 -22.35 3.68
C GLN A 217 9.64 -20.92 3.76
N SER A 218 8.70 -20.58 2.87
CA SER A 218 8.13 -19.24 2.77
C SER A 218 7.34 -18.84 4.01
N ILE A 219 6.64 -19.78 4.66
CA ILE A 219 5.81 -19.47 5.84
C ILE A 219 6.62 -19.21 7.12
N LYS A 220 7.88 -19.60 7.17
CA LYS A 220 8.75 -19.41 8.36
C LYS A 220 9.03 -17.95 8.67
N VAL A 221 8.97 -17.07 7.67
CA VAL A 221 9.26 -15.64 7.85
C VAL A 221 8.14 -14.88 8.57
N PHE A 222 6.89 -15.35 8.47
CA PHE A 222 5.73 -14.61 9.00
C PHE A 222 5.75 -14.45 10.52
N PRO A 223 6.04 -15.48 11.35
CA PRO A 223 6.16 -15.29 12.80
C PRO A 223 7.27 -14.31 13.18
N VAL A 224 8.41 -14.35 12.48
CA VAL A 224 9.54 -13.44 12.75
C VAL A 224 9.13 -11.98 12.47
N LEU A 225 8.55 -11.72 11.29
CA LEU A 225 8.09 -10.38 10.93
C LEU A 225 6.95 -9.91 11.85
N SER A 226 6.02 -10.81 12.23
CA SER A 226 4.93 -10.45 13.13
C SER A 226 5.41 -10.16 14.54
N ALA A 227 6.43 -10.85 15.04
CA ALA A 227 7.08 -10.54 16.31
C ALA A 227 7.79 -9.17 16.24
N ALA A 228 8.51 -8.90 15.14
CA ALA A 228 9.13 -7.59 14.92
C ALA A 228 8.08 -6.46 14.84
N LEU A 229 6.98 -6.69 14.10
CA LEU A 229 5.86 -5.73 14.01
C LEU A 229 5.27 -5.44 15.38
N TYR A 230 5.05 -6.47 16.20
CA TYR A 230 4.56 -6.35 17.56
C TYR A 230 5.56 -5.58 18.44
N GLY A 231 6.85 -5.92 18.38
CA GLY A 231 7.90 -5.19 19.11
C GLY A 231 7.98 -3.71 18.74
N LEU A 232 7.85 -3.37 17.44
CA LEU A 232 7.81 -1.99 16.97
C LEU A 232 6.59 -1.23 17.51
N SER A 233 5.41 -1.89 17.60
CA SER A 233 4.22 -1.26 18.19
C SER A 233 4.42 -0.94 19.67
N ILE A 234 5.08 -1.83 20.42
CA ILE A 234 5.40 -1.57 21.84
C ILE A 234 6.50 -0.51 21.96
N GLY A 235 7.50 -0.53 21.08
CA GLY A 235 8.53 0.51 21.03
C GLY A 235 7.96 1.92 20.78
N LEU A 236 6.95 2.02 19.93
CA LEU A 236 6.22 3.27 19.69
C LEU A 236 5.49 3.79 20.93
N TRP A 237 4.90 2.92 21.74
CA TRP A 237 4.29 3.29 23.00
C TRP A 237 5.24 4.10 23.88
N GLN A 238 6.46 3.64 24.04
CA GLN A 238 7.48 4.32 24.84
C GLN A 238 8.04 5.57 24.15
N ALA A 239 8.37 5.47 22.85
CA ALA A 239 9.06 6.51 22.13
C ALA A 239 8.20 7.75 21.85
N ALA A 240 6.89 7.58 21.65
CA ALA A 240 5.93 8.66 21.41
C ALA A 240 5.14 9.07 22.66
N GLY A 241 5.37 8.40 23.80
CA GLY A 241 4.70 8.73 25.08
C GLY A 241 3.21 8.42 25.08
N PHE A 242 2.76 7.42 24.31
CA PHE A 242 1.36 7.02 24.29
C PHE A 242 0.93 6.42 25.62
N GLY A 243 -0.37 6.55 25.96
CA GLY A 243 -0.97 6.04 27.18
C GLY A 243 -1.36 4.56 27.10
N TRP A 244 -2.15 4.14 28.09
CA TRP A 244 -2.56 2.74 28.25
C TRP A 244 -3.55 2.26 27.21
N PHE A 245 -4.35 3.16 26.62
CA PHE A 245 -5.30 2.80 25.56
C PHE A 245 -4.57 2.26 24.33
N TYR A 246 -3.58 3.02 23.83
CA TYR A 246 -2.73 2.56 22.74
C TYR A 246 -2.00 1.26 23.09
N PHE A 247 -1.40 1.19 24.30
CA PHE A 247 -0.67 0.00 24.74
C PHE A 247 -1.55 -1.26 24.73
N ALA A 248 -2.75 -1.19 25.31
CA ALA A 248 -3.68 -2.33 25.32
C ALA A 248 -4.04 -2.78 23.90
N LEU A 249 -4.37 -1.84 23.03
CA LEU A 249 -4.76 -2.15 21.66
C LEU A 249 -3.57 -2.71 20.84
N ALA A 250 -2.36 -2.17 21.01
CA ALA A 250 -1.14 -2.67 20.37
C ALA A 250 -0.83 -4.12 20.78
N ASN A 251 -1.04 -4.47 22.06
CA ASN A 251 -0.90 -5.85 22.54
C ASN A 251 -1.93 -6.78 21.89
N VAL A 252 -3.22 -6.41 21.89
CA VAL A 252 -4.28 -7.24 21.32
C VAL A 252 -4.06 -7.46 19.81
N LEU A 253 -3.79 -6.40 19.07
CA LEU A 253 -3.63 -6.47 17.61
C LEU A 253 -2.31 -7.15 17.21
N GLY A 254 -1.21 -6.82 17.87
CA GLY A 254 0.09 -7.43 17.63
C GLY A 254 0.08 -8.94 17.90
N LEU A 255 -0.49 -9.35 19.05
CA LEU A 255 -0.65 -10.75 19.41
C LEU A 255 -1.56 -11.50 18.44
N ALA A 256 -2.66 -10.89 17.99
CA ALA A 256 -3.57 -11.49 17.03
C ALA A 256 -2.87 -11.81 15.69
N VAL A 257 -2.08 -10.87 15.14
CA VAL A 257 -1.30 -11.08 13.91
C VAL A 257 -0.21 -12.14 14.13
N PHE A 258 0.47 -12.13 15.27
CA PHE A 258 1.50 -13.10 15.62
C PHE A 258 0.93 -14.50 15.73
N LEU A 259 -0.17 -14.70 16.47
CA LEU A 259 -0.84 -16.01 16.60
C LEU A 259 -1.38 -16.53 15.26
N ALA A 260 -1.91 -15.64 14.40
CA ALA A 260 -2.31 -16.02 13.05
C ALA A 260 -1.12 -16.49 12.21
N SER A 261 0.05 -15.85 12.36
CA SER A 261 1.29 -16.22 11.69
C SER A 261 1.85 -17.56 12.20
N LEU A 262 1.77 -17.83 13.51
CA LEU A 262 2.12 -19.14 14.08
C LEU A 262 1.18 -20.25 13.57
N ARG A 263 -0.12 -19.96 13.43
CA ARG A 263 -1.06 -20.90 12.85
C ARG A 263 -0.71 -21.19 11.38
N LEU A 264 -0.40 -20.16 10.58
CA LEU A 264 0.06 -20.34 9.20
C LEU A 264 1.32 -21.22 9.16
N LEU A 265 2.28 -21.01 10.08
CA LEU A 265 3.50 -21.83 10.18
C LEU A 265 3.17 -23.31 10.43
N LYS A 266 2.15 -23.61 11.23
CA LYS A 266 1.74 -25.01 11.53
C LYS A 266 0.99 -25.67 10.39
N THR A 267 0.11 -24.94 9.70
CA THR A 267 -0.81 -25.51 8.72
C THR A 267 -0.32 -25.44 7.28
N GLY A 268 0.39 -24.36 6.91
CA GLY A 268 0.81 -24.07 5.53
C GLY A 268 -0.34 -23.87 4.54
N VAL A 269 -1.58 -23.69 5.02
CA VAL A 269 -2.78 -23.65 4.18
C VAL A 269 -3.07 -22.24 3.68
N ASN A 270 -3.45 -22.10 2.42
CA ASN A 270 -3.82 -20.80 1.78
C ASN A 270 -4.87 -20.01 2.59
N ARG A 271 -5.83 -20.70 3.23
CA ARG A 271 -6.84 -20.08 4.09
C ARG A 271 -6.23 -19.35 5.29
N ASP A 272 -5.15 -19.86 5.87
CA ASP A 272 -4.48 -19.23 7.01
C ASP A 272 -3.58 -18.07 6.53
N ALA A 273 -2.97 -18.17 5.33
CA ALA A 273 -2.32 -17.03 4.69
C ALA A 273 -3.32 -15.88 4.44
N TRP A 274 -4.54 -16.21 3.98
CA TRP A 274 -5.62 -15.24 3.82
C TRP A 274 -6.08 -14.60 5.15
N ARG A 275 -6.02 -15.35 6.25
CA ARG A 275 -6.29 -14.80 7.60
C ARG A 275 -5.24 -13.79 8.02
N VAL A 276 -3.95 -14.11 7.84
CA VAL A 276 -2.84 -13.16 8.13
C VAL A 276 -3.03 -11.90 7.30
N TYR A 277 -3.34 -12.02 6.00
CA TYR A 277 -3.64 -10.89 5.13
C TYR A 277 -4.78 -10.02 5.68
N LYS A 278 -5.92 -10.62 6.04
CA LYS A 278 -7.07 -9.88 6.55
C LYS A 278 -6.80 -9.19 7.87
N LEU A 279 -6.14 -9.86 8.81
CA LEU A 279 -5.83 -9.30 10.13
C LEU A 279 -4.79 -8.17 10.05
N SER A 280 -3.79 -8.32 9.20
CA SER A 280 -2.77 -7.29 8.99
C SER A 280 -3.30 -6.05 8.25
N ALA A 281 -4.40 -6.15 7.50
CA ALA A 281 -5.02 -5.06 6.77
C ALA A 281 -5.69 -4.04 7.72
N TYR A 282 -6.97 -3.77 7.51
CA TYR A 282 -7.72 -2.77 8.30
C TYR A 282 -7.72 -3.01 9.82
N PRO A 283 -7.89 -4.26 10.33
CA PRO A 283 -7.89 -4.46 11.77
C PRO A 283 -6.59 -4.01 12.45
N TYR A 284 -5.43 -4.45 11.93
CA TYR A 284 -4.17 -4.05 12.54
C TYR A 284 -3.80 -2.60 12.17
N LEU A 285 -3.58 -2.32 10.88
CA LEU A 285 -3.03 -1.04 10.45
C LEU A 285 -4.01 0.12 10.76
N GLY A 286 -5.29 -0.06 10.44
CA GLY A 286 -6.29 0.98 10.67
C GLY A 286 -6.49 1.29 12.15
N LEU A 287 -6.62 0.27 12.99
CA LEU A 287 -6.89 0.47 14.41
C LEU A 287 -5.65 0.94 15.19
N ILE A 288 -4.44 0.50 14.81
CA ILE A 288 -3.22 0.95 15.52
C ILE A 288 -2.96 2.44 15.26
N PHE A 289 -3.13 2.91 14.01
CA PHE A 289 -2.99 4.32 13.68
C PHE A 289 -4.10 5.18 14.28
N LEU A 290 -5.34 4.69 14.29
CA LEU A 290 -6.45 5.36 14.95
C LEU A 290 -6.22 5.47 16.45
N ALA A 291 -5.71 4.41 17.08
CA ALA A 291 -5.40 4.39 18.50
C ALA A 291 -4.36 5.43 18.91
N MET A 292 -3.34 5.66 18.07
CA MET A 292 -2.35 6.72 18.29
C MET A 292 -3.01 8.09 18.39
N CYS A 293 -3.96 8.39 17.49
CA CYS A 293 -4.67 9.66 17.49
C CYS A 293 -5.59 9.81 18.70
N ILE A 294 -6.37 8.76 19.02
CA ILE A 294 -7.31 8.78 20.15
C ILE A 294 -6.55 8.94 21.46
N ASP A 295 -5.45 8.21 21.63
CA ASP A 295 -4.66 8.22 22.86
C ASP A 295 -4.04 9.59 23.17
N LEU A 296 -3.72 10.39 22.14
CA LEU A 296 -3.23 11.76 22.31
C LEU A 296 -4.33 12.76 22.74
N TRP A 297 -5.60 12.38 22.63
CA TRP A 297 -6.74 13.22 23.03
C TRP A 297 -7.37 12.76 24.36
N LEU A 298 -6.95 11.62 24.91
CA LEU A 298 -7.35 11.12 26.22
C LEU A 298 -6.47 11.66 27.33
#